data_5b0be021081332273ffba73ff8326f1d
#
_entry.id   5b0be021081332273ffba73ff8326f1d
#
_cell.length_a   1.000
_cell.length_b   1.000
_cell.length_c   1.000
_cell.angle_alpha   90.00
_cell.angle_beta   90.00
_cell.angle_gamma   90.00
#
_symmetry.space_group_name_H-M   'P 1'
#
loop_
_entity.id
_entity.type
_entity.pdbx_description
1 polymer ?
#
loop_
_entity_poly.entity_id
_entity_poly.type
_entity_poly.pdbx_seq_one_letter_code
_entity_poly.pdbx_strand_id
1 'polypeptide(L)'
;TFILPVDWSGEFPVFENGLIPMEPKLKTPAGVENKTGKDGYFPNGNFTFTENFTSPQLDYRWIGLRGPREEFISILKDGGLQVTPFPVNIKEVKPTSTLFYRQQHNNFSFTTTLNYTPKTEKDLAGITCVQSENFNYVFGLMKQDKDFHMVLAKTEKGNTRLLASAKVDMKNPIRLQVKGVGDNYDFSYSLDGNNFVLLGNTVSGDILSTNVAGGFTGCLIGLHATSANDIRVNNLKDAYADYFTIGCAVNMANFNSPQQIALITSNFNSITAENDMKPQPTQPAEGKWNWENADKIANFARAHKIGLRGHCLVWHAQTGDWMFHDEKGDLVSKEVLFERMRTHIHTIVNRYKDVVYAWDVVNEAMTDDAKAEIPYRQSLYYKIAGDEFIKKAFEYAHEADPKALLFYNDYNETNPAKRDR
;
A
#
# COMPACT_ATOMS: atom_id res chain seq x y z
N THR A 1 19.06 -17.13 -28.63
CA THR A 1 19.47 -17.54 -30.00
C THR A 1 20.88 -17.06 -30.22
N PHE A 2 21.76 -17.97 -30.64
CA PHE A 2 23.15 -17.68 -30.92
C PHE A 2 23.43 -17.88 -32.41
N ILE A 3 24.31 -17.08 -32.97
CA ILE A 3 24.79 -17.22 -34.34
C ILE A 3 26.24 -17.72 -34.23
N LEU A 4 26.51 -18.87 -34.81
CA LEU A 4 27.84 -19.45 -34.88
C LEU A 4 28.24 -19.64 -36.37
N PRO A 5 29.49 -19.38 -36.74
CA PRO A 5 29.99 -19.79 -38.06
C PRO A 5 29.94 -21.30 -38.21
N VAL A 6 29.59 -21.74 -39.40
CA VAL A 6 29.57 -23.16 -39.76
C VAL A 6 30.53 -23.38 -40.92
N ASP A 7 31.47 -24.29 -40.76
CA ASP A 7 32.34 -24.74 -41.83
C ASP A 7 31.67 -25.89 -42.59
N TRP A 8 31.44 -25.69 -43.89
CA TRP A 8 30.82 -26.64 -44.83
C TRP A 8 31.82 -27.27 -45.77
N SER A 9 33.14 -27.10 -45.54
CA SER A 9 34.16 -27.62 -46.45
C SER A 9 34.36 -29.14 -46.38
N GLY A 10 33.86 -29.79 -45.32
CA GLY A 10 33.90 -31.24 -45.11
C GLY A 10 32.61 -31.96 -45.50
N GLU A 11 32.58 -33.27 -45.29
CA GLU A 11 31.44 -34.13 -45.57
C GLU A 11 30.21 -33.77 -44.67
N PHE A 12 30.47 -33.22 -43.48
CA PHE A 12 29.45 -32.74 -42.54
C PHE A 12 29.75 -31.31 -42.10
N PRO A 13 28.70 -30.49 -41.81
CA PRO A 13 28.91 -29.15 -41.28
C PRO A 13 29.53 -29.21 -39.88
N VAL A 14 30.58 -28.43 -39.65
CA VAL A 14 31.28 -28.34 -38.38
C VAL A 14 31.09 -26.92 -37.83
N PHE A 15 30.56 -26.83 -36.60
CA PHE A 15 30.52 -25.57 -35.85
C PHE A 15 31.94 -25.29 -35.35
N GLU A 16 32.52 -24.20 -35.81
CA GLU A 16 33.86 -23.69 -35.56
C GLU A 16 34.65 -24.45 -34.45
N ASN A 17 35.45 -25.44 -34.86
CA ASN A 17 36.37 -26.22 -34.02
C ASN A 17 35.82 -26.99 -32.80
N GLY A 18 34.54 -27.23 -32.71
CA GLY A 18 33.93 -28.20 -31.76
C GLY A 18 33.86 -27.83 -30.29
N LEU A 19 34.58 -26.85 -29.80
CA LEU A 19 34.54 -26.35 -28.41
C LEU A 19 34.82 -24.84 -28.42
N ILE A 20 33.77 -24.04 -28.32
CA ILE A 20 33.90 -22.62 -28.54
C ILE A 20 33.51 -21.84 -27.27
N PRO A 21 34.43 -21.06 -26.69
CA PRO A 21 34.02 -19.86 -26.00
C PRO A 21 33.43 -18.91 -27.05
N MET A 22 32.14 -18.57 -26.94
CA MET A 22 31.51 -17.60 -27.85
C MET A 22 32.27 -16.29 -27.81
N GLU A 23 32.83 -15.92 -28.92
CA GLU A 23 33.42 -14.60 -29.08
C GLU A 23 32.31 -13.56 -29.22
N PRO A 24 32.36 -12.46 -28.46
CA PRO A 24 31.32 -11.42 -28.50
C PRO A 24 31.31 -10.65 -29.83
N LYS A 25 32.33 -10.84 -30.68
CA LYS A 25 32.47 -10.22 -32.00
C LYS A 25 32.87 -11.27 -33.02
N LEU A 26 32.00 -11.54 -33.96
CA LEU A 26 32.30 -12.37 -35.11
C LEU A 26 32.81 -11.52 -36.25
N LYS A 27 33.79 -12.03 -37.02
CA LYS A 27 34.20 -11.40 -38.27
C LYS A 27 33.08 -11.55 -39.30
N THR A 28 32.81 -10.46 -40.02
CA THR A 28 31.87 -10.51 -41.15
C THR A 28 32.42 -11.47 -42.20
N PRO A 29 31.63 -12.44 -42.69
CA PRO A 29 32.06 -13.35 -43.73
C PRO A 29 32.49 -12.60 -44.98
N ALA A 30 33.45 -13.14 -45.72
CA ALA A 30 33.91 -12.56 -46.98
C ALA A 30 32.73 -12.42 -47.96
N GLY A 31 32.59 -11.26 -48.59
CA GLY A 31 31.54 -10.94 -49.55
C GLY A 31 30.23 -10.39 -48.91
N VAL A 32 30.17 -10.28 -47.59
CA VAL A 32 29.05 -9.59 -46.89
C VAL A 32 29.50 -8.17 -46.57
N GLU A 33 28.84 -7.19 -47.19
CA GLU A 33 29.06 -5.80 -46.83
C GLU A 33 28.39 -5.48 -45.49
N ASN A 34 29.12 -4.84 -44.58
CA ASN A 34 28.55 -4.19 -43.42
C ASN A 34 27.72 -2.98 -43.86
N LYS A 35 26.47 -3.17 -44.20
CA LYS A 35 25.57 -2.06 -44.49
C LYS A 35 25.19 -1.41 -43.16
N THR A 36 25.82 -0.30 -42.84
CA THR A 36 25.24 0.64 -41.85
C THR A 36 23.91 1.10 -42.40
N GLY A 37 22.83 0.92 -41.64
CA GLY A 37 21.51 1.45 -42.01
C GLY A 37 21.65 2.94 -42.31
N LYS A 38 20.81 3.47 -43.25
CA LYS A 38 20.82 4.87 -43.65
C LYS A 38 20.71 5.87 -42.48
N ASP A 39 20.27 5.39 -41.32
CA ASP A 39 19.99 6.20 -40.13
C ASP A 39 21.02 6.01 -39.02
N GLY A 40 22.14 5.35 -39.26
CA GLY A 40 23.18 5.12 -38.25
C GLY A 40 22.76 4.24 -37.07
N TYR A 41 21.60 3.58 -37.15
CA TYR A 41 21.12 2.69 -36.09
C TYR A 41 21.85 1.34 -36.16
N PHE A 42 22.48 1.01 -35.04
CA PHE A 42 23.09 -0.28 -34.82
C PHE A 42 22.30 -1.04 -33.73
N PRO A 43 21.93 -2.30 -33.94
CA PRO A 43 21.23 -3.10 -32.94
C PRO A 43 22.16 -3.59 -31.81
N ASN A 44 23.40 -3.14 -31.75
CA ASN A 44 24.39 -3.51 -30.75
C ASN A 44 25.21 -2.29 -30.31
N GLY A 45 25.93 -2.42 -29.17
CA GLY A 45 26.68 -1.32 -28.58
C GLY A 45 25.76 -0.28 -27.89
N ASN A 46 26.32 0.86 -27.54
CA ASN A 46 25.58 1.95 -26.90
C ASN A 46 24.92 2.82 -27.98
N PHE A 47 23.62 3.06 -27.84
CA PHE A 47 22.88 3.93 -28.76
C PHE A 47 21.79 4.68 -28.05
N THR A 48 21.37 5.81 -28.65
CA THR A 48 20.15 6.52 -28.30
C THR A 48 19.26 6.55 -29.53
N PHE A 49 18.00 6.27 -29.36
CA PHE A 49 16.97 6.24 -30.39
C PHE A 49 15.77 7.06 -29.94
N THR A 50 15.26 7.90 -30.80
CA THR A 50 14.05 8.69 -30.54
C THR A 50 13.04 8.41 -31.66
N GLU A 51 11.83 8.00 -31.25
CA GLU A 51 10.71 7.83 -32.16
C GLU A 51 9.72 8.99 -31.96
N ASN A 52 9.56 9.80 -32.98
CA ASN A 52 8.65 10.94 -32.99
C ASN A 52 7.30 10.62 -33.65
N PHE A 53 7.14 9.39 -34.16
CA PHE A 53 5.91 8.93 -34.84
C PHE A 53 5.50 9.87 -35.97
N THR A 54 6.45 10.27 -36.81
CA THR A 54 6.19 11.13 -37.97
C THR A 54 6.07 10.36 -39.28
N SER A 55 6.52 9.11 -39.30
CA SER A 55 6.38 8.21 -40.46
C SER A 55 4.99 7.57 -40.45
N PRO A 56 4.30 7.48 -41.59
CA PRO A 56 3.01 6.78 -41.70
C PRO A 56 3.13 5.27 -41.43
N GLN A 57 4.33 4.73 -41.48
CA GLN A 57 4.61 3.32 -41.18
C GLN A 57 5.55 3.23 -40.00
N LEU A 58 5.09 2.50 -38.96
CA LEU A 58 5.94 2.17 -37.82
C LEU A 58 7.00 1.14 -38.21
N ASP A 59 8.19 1.33 -37.66
CA ASP A 59 9.27 0.37 -37.75
C ASP A 59 8.86 -1.02 -37.23
N TYR A 60 9.42 -2.09 -37.82
CA TYR A 60 9.12 -3.48 -37.42
C TYR A 60 9.55 -3.82 -35.99
N ARG A 61 10.41 -3.02 -35.39
CA ARG A 61 10.83 -3.16 -33.98
C ARG A 61 9.70 -2.86 -32.99
N TRP A 62 8.70 -2.07 -33.40
CA TRP A 62 7.49 -1.86 -32.64
C TRP A 62 6.51 -3.01 -32.88
N ILE A 63 6.18 -3.75 -31.83
CA ILE A 63 5.33 -4.94 -31.89
C ILE A 63 4.11 -4.82 -31.00
N GLY A 64 2.97 -5.32 -31.47
CA GLY A 64 1.76 -5.49 -30.69
C GLY A 64 1.81 -6.78 -29.87
N LEU A 65 1.01 -6.86 -28.82
CA LEU A 65 0.84 -8.07 -28.01
C LEU A 65 -0.41 -8.84 -28.46
N ARG A 66 -0.21 -10.04 -28.97
CA ARG A 66 -1.29 -10.99 -29.35
C ARG A 66 -2.24 -10.50 -30.43
N GLY A 67 -1.89 -9.47 -31.18
CA GLY A 67 -2.70 -8.93 -32.25
C GLY A 67 -1.99 -7.88 -33.07
N PRO A 68 -2.57 -7.50 -34.22
CA PRO A 68 -2.02 -6.44 -35.05
C PRO A 68 -2.05 -5.10 -34.30
N ARG A 69 -0.95 -4.36 -34.33
CA ARG A 69 -0.83 -3.05 -33.70
C ARG A 69 -1.70 -1.99 -34.37
N GLU A 70 -1.99 -2.17 -35.63
CA GLU A 70 -2.76 -1.27 -36.48
C GLU A 70 -4.21 -1.11 -35.99
N GLU A 71 -4.72 -2.06 -35.21
CA GLU A 71 -6.09 -2.01 -34.68
C GLU A 71 -6.27 -1.00 -33.55
N PHE A 72 -5.20 -0.63 -32.84
CA PHE A 72 -5.28 0.26 -31.69
C PHE A 72 -4.43 1.52 -31.77
N ILE A 73 -3.63 1.69 -32.82
CA ILE A 73 -2.77 2.88 -33.01
C ILE A 73 -3.18 3.69 -34.23
N SER A 74 -2.92 5.00 -34.16
CA SER A 74 -2.89 5.89 -35.32
C SER A 74 -1.81 6.94 -35.17
N ILE A 75 -1.12 7.24 -36.27
CA ILE A 75 -0.10 8.30 -36.33
C ILE A 75 -0.82 9.64 -36.53
N LEU A 76 -0.51 10.63 -35.69
CA LEU A 76 -1.06 11.96 -35.79
C LEU A 76 -0.37 12.78 -36.89
N LYS A 77 -1.10 13.68 -37.55
CA LYS A 77 -0.57 14.48 -38.68
C LYS A 77 0.64 15.33 -38.30
N ASP A 78 0.64 15.85 -37.08
CA ASP A 78 1.69 16.72 -36.55
C ASP A 78 2.76 15.95 -35.78
N GLY A 79 2.79 14.62 -35.93
CA GLY A 79 3.64 13.72 -35.17
C GLY A 79 2.99 13.28 -33.87
N GLY A 80 3.47 12.15 -33.34
CA GLY A 80 2.93 11.50 -32.16
C GLY A 80 2.03 10.31 -32.47
N LEU A 81 1.80 9.51 -31.44
CA LEU A 81 1.03 8.27 -31.52
C LEU A 81 -0.26 8.41 -30.68
N GLN A 82 -1.39 8.17 -31.31
CA GLN A 82 -2.65 7.97 -30.61
C GLN A 82 -2.85 6.47 -30.36
N VAL A 83 -3.14 6.11 -29.10
CA VAL A 83 -3.45 4.75 -28.69
C VAL A 83 -4.90 4.68 -28.22
N THR A 84 -5.69 3.81 -28.83
CA THR A 84 -7.07 3.53 -28.41
C THR A 84 -7.05 2.40 -27.38
N PRO A 85 -7.48 2.64 -26.12
CA PRO A 85 -7.46 1.60 -25.09
C PRO A 85 -8.54 0.54 -25.36
N PHE A 86 -8.16 -0.73 -25.37
CA PHE A 86 -9.10 -1.84 -25.40
C PHE A 86 -9.59 -2.16 -23.98
N PRO A 87 -10.81 -2.74 -23.84
CA PRO A 87 -11.33 -3.21 -22.56
C PRO A 87 -10.75 -4.59 -22.20
N VAL A 88 -9.40 -4.67 -22.23
CA VAL A 88 -8.63 -5.90 -21.99
C VAL A 88 -7.48 -5.57 -21.04
N ASN A 89 -7.38 -6.31 -19.95
CA ASN A 89 -6.27 -6.18 -19.00
C ASN A 89 -5.02 -6.92 -19.54
N ILE A 90 -3.83 -6.44 -19.21
CA ILE A 90 -2.56 -7.05 -19.65
C ILE A 90 -2.41 -8.52 -19.24
N LYS A 91 -3.10 -8.94 -18.19
CA LYS A 91 -3.13 -10.34 -17.70
C LYS A 91 -4.00 -11.27 -18.52
N GLU A 92 -4.86 -10.74 -19.38
CA GLU A 92 -5.71 -11.56 -20.24
C GLU A 92 -4.94 -12.03 -21.47
N VAL A 93 -5.17 -13.30 -21.87
CA VAL A 93 -4.59 -13.86 -23.09
C VAL A 93 -5.43 -13.43 -24.30
N LYS A 94 -5.44 -12.11 -24.57
CA LYS A 94 -6.16 -11.46 -25.66
C LYS A 94 -5.31 -10.35 -26.27
N PRO A 95 -5.63 -9.83 -27.47
CA PRO A 95 -5.04 -8.63 -28.00
C PRO A 95 -5.20 -7.44 -27.03
N THR A 96 -4.13 -6.73 -26.73
CA THR A 96 -4.10 -5.58 -25.83
C THR A 96 -3.65 -4.33 -26.58
N SER A 97 -4.06 -3.14 -26.13
CA SER A 97 -3.50 -1.89 -26.65
C SER A 97 -2.14 -1.63 -26.04
N THR A 98 -1.16 -2.42 -26.48
CA THR A 98 0.22 -2.35 -26.01
C THR A 98 1.19 -2.40 -27.17
N LEU A 99 2.06 -1.38 -27.27
CA LEU A 99 3.06 -1.23 -28.31
C LEU A 99 4.45 -1.37 -27.70
N PHE A 100 5.13 -2.45 -27.99
CA PHE A 100 6.39 -2.84 -27.37
C PHE A 100 7.61 -2.63 -28.26
N TYR A 101 8.73 -2.45 -27.57
CA TYR A 101 10.09 -2.57 -28.06
C TYR A 101 10.82 -3.66 -27.26
N ARG A 102 11.68 -4.48 -27.90
CA ARG A 102 12.44 -5.50 -27.19
C ARG A 102 13.56 -4.86 -26.38
N GLN A 103 13.67 -5.22 -25.11
CA GLN A 103 14.82 -4.86 -24.30
C GLN A 103 16.08 -5.55 -24.85
N GLN A 104 17.11 -4.76 -25.17
CA GLN A 104 18.37 -5.27 -25.76
C GLN A 104 19.55 -5.21 -24.79
N HIS A 105 19.44 -4.40 -23.73
CA HIS A 105 20.52 -4.12 -22.78
C HIS A 105 20.03 -4.18 -21.35
N ASN A 106 20.91 -4.57 -20.42
CA ASN A 106 20.63 -4.53 -18.99
C ASN A 106 20.72 -3.10 -18.42
N ASN A 107 21.50 -2.23 -19.09
CA ASN A 107 21.55 -0.80 -18.76
C ASN A 107 20.82 -0.03 -19.85
N PHE A 108 19.67 0.54 -19.52
CA PHE A 108 18.82 1.24 -20.47
C PHE A 108 18.00 2.35 -19.81
N SER A 109 17.47 3.23 -20.62
CA SER A 109 16.43 4.18 -20.25
C SER A 109 15.38 4.22 -21.35
N PHE A 110 14.11 4.02 -20.99
CA PHE A 110 12.95 4.16 -21.87
C PHE A 110 12.10 5.31 -21.34
N THR A 111 11.90 6.34 -22.15
CA THR A 111 11.15 7.55 -21.75
C THR A 111 10.05 7.84 -22.77
N THR A 112 8.87 8.22 -22.29
CA THR A 112 7.75 8.66 -23.13
C THR A 112 7.05 9.89 -22.55
N THR A 113 6.34 10.60 -23.41
CA THR A 113 5.47 11.71 -23.01
C THR A 113 4.01 11.28 -23.16
N LEU A 114 3.25 11.33 -22.10
CA LEU A 114 1.85 10.94 -22.03
C LEU A 114 0.98 12.19 -21.96
N ASN A 115 0.09 12.34 -22.93
CA ASN A 115 -0.98 13.35 -22.92
C ASN A 115 -2.32 12.62 -22.80
N TYR A 116 -2.77 12.42 -21.56
CA TYR A 116 -3.94 11.61 -21.27
C TYR A 116 -4.62 12.00 -19.96
N THR A 117 -5.94 11.97 -19.95
CA THR A 117 -6.73 12.15 -18.73
C THR A 117 -7.69 10.97 -18.59
N PRO A 118 -7.47 10.07 -17.60
CA PRO A 118 -8.38 8.97 -17.29
C PRO A 118 -9.79 9.50 -16.97
N LYS A 119 -10.84 8.95 -17.60
CA LYS A 119 -12.23 9.34 -17.36
C LYS A 119 -12.87 8.51 -16.27
N THR A 120 -12.57 7.23 -16.24
CA THR A 120 -13.10 6.24 -15.30
C THR A 120 -11.98 5.55 -14.52
N GLU A 121 -12.32 4.83 -13.47
CA GLU A 121 -11.37 4.00 -12.72
C GLU A 121 -10.86 2.80 -13.51
N LYS A 122 -11.53 2.46 -14.59
CA LYS A 122 -11.11 1.40 -15.51
C LYS A 122 -10.05 1.84 -16.51
N ASP A 123 -9.78 3.14 -16.57
CA ASP A 123 -8.81 3.70 -17.50
C ASP A 123 -7.42 3.77 -16.87
N LEU A 124 -6.43 3.26 -17.60
CA LEU A 124 -5.02 3.38 -17.26
C LEU A 124 -4.20 3.56 -18.55
N ALA A 125 -3.21 4.43 -18.52
CA ALA A 125 -2.23 4.56 -19.58
C ALA A 125 -0.83 4.85 -19.03
N GLY A 126 0.20 4.29 -19.68
CA GLY A 126 1.59 4.48 -19.25
C GLY A 126 2.58 3.55 -19.94
N ILE A 127 3.55 3.05 -19.18
CA ILE A 127 4.59 2.13 -19.61
C ILE A 127 4.36 0.77 -18.94
N THR A 128 4.65 -0.31 -19.68
CA THR A 128 4.69 -1.64 -19.10
C THR A 128 5.99 -2.36 -19.53
N CYS A 129 6.51 -3.18 -18.60
CA CYS A 129 7.61 -4.10 -18.84
C CYS A 129 7.04 -5.52 -18.71
N VAL A 130 7.12 -6.32 -19.75
CA VAL A 130 6.40 -7.60 -19.83
C VAL A 130 7.32 -8.72 -20.29
N GLN A 131 7.30 -9.81 -19.56
CA GLN A 131 7.77 -11.10 -20.05
C GLN A 131 6.59 -11.99 -20.46
N SER A 132 5.52 -11.98 -19.63
CA SER A 132 4.26 -12.66 -19.92
C SER A 132 3.10 -12.00 -19.16
N GLU A 133 1.87 -12.51 -19.36
CA GLU A 133 0.69 -12.14 -18.56
C GLU A 133 0.88 -12.37 -17.07
N ASN A 134 1.71 -13.36 -16.70
CA ASN A 134 1.98 -13.76 -15.32
C ASN A 134 3.17 -13.02 -14.69
N PHE A 135 3.99 -12.33 -15.50
CA PHE A 135 5.21 -11.64 -15.04
C PHE A 135 5.36 -10.31 -15.78
N ASN A 136 4.96 -9.24 -15.12
CA ASN A 136 5.01 -7.89 -15.69
C ASN A 136 5.03 -6.79 -14.63
N TYR A 137 5.41 -5.59 -15.05
CA TYR A 137 5.22 -4.34 -14.35
C TYR A 137 4.31 -3.43 -15.16
N VAL A 138 3.35 -2.81 -14.51
CA VAL A 138 2.50 -1.75 -15.07
C VAL A 138 2.77 -0.46 -14.31
N PHE A 139 3.22 0.57 -15.02
CA PHE A 139 3.52 1.89 -14.50
C PHE A 139 2.74 2.92 -15.29
N GLY A 140 1.82 3.64 -14.66
CA GLY A 140 0.97 4.55 -15.41
C GLY A 140 0.08 5.44 -14.57
N LEU A 141 -0.67 6.26 -15.28
CA LEU A 141 -1.67 7.16 -14.73
C LEU A 141 -3.04 6.49 -14.75
N MET A 142 -3.72 6.50 -13.61
CA MET A 142 -5.11 6.06 -13.47
C MET A 142 -5.93 7.05 -12.65
N LYS A 143 -7.25 6.88 -12.68
CA LYS A 143 -8.19 7.56 -11.80
C LYS A 143 -8.71 6.60 -10.74
N GLN A 144 -8.84 7.09 -9.51
CA GLN A 144 -9.57 6.40 -8.45
C GLN A 144 -10.37 7.43 -7.66
N ASP A 145 -11.67 7.20 -7.53
CA ASP A 145 -12.62 8.19 -6.98
C ASP A 145 -12.54 9.53 -7.73
N LYS A 146 -12.17 10.59 -7.04
CA LYS A 146 -12.00 11.95 -7.60
C LYS A 146 -10.55 12.28 -7.94
N ASP A 147 -9.60 11.41 -7.61
CA ASP A 147 -8.18 11.67 -7.64
C ASP A 147 -7.48 10.94 -8.79
N PHE A 148 -6.37 11.51 -9.23
CA PHE A 148 -5.48 10.89 -10.20
C PHE A 148 -4.24 10.35 -9.49
N HIS A 149 -3.82 9.17 -9.87
CA HIS A 149 -2.69 8.48 -9.26
C HIS A 149 -1.71 7.98 -10.31
N MET A 150 -0.43 8.29 -10.10
CA MET A 150 0.64 7.50 -10.70
C MET A 150 0.77 6.22 -9.88
N VAL A 151 0.75 5.07 -10.57
CA VAL A 151 0.81 3.76 -9.93
C VAL A 151 1.91 2.90 -10.54
N LEU A 152 2.53 2.07 -9.68
CA LEU A 152 3.42 0.99 -10.07
C LEU A 152 2.86 -0.31 -9.50
N ALA A 153 2.48 -1.23 -10.36
CA ALA A 153 2.02 -2.55 -9.98
C ALA A 153 2.93 -3.63 -10.55
N LYS A 154 3.12 -4.69 -9.79
CA LYS A 154 3.85 -5.91 -10.17
C LYS A 154 2.90 -7.09 -10.26
N THR A 155 2.95 -7.80 -11.37
CA THR A 155 2.35 -9.14 -11.49
C THR A 155 3.46 -10.17 -11.45
N GLU A 156 3.38 -11.12 -10.53
CA GLU A 156 4.30 -12.24 -10.40
C GLU A 156 3.50 -13.52 -10.15
N LYS A 157 3.75 -14.53 -10.97
CA LYS A 157 3.00 -15.80 -10.96
C LYS A 157 1.47 -15.57 -11.05
N GLY A 158 1.06 -14.57 -11.85
CA GLY A 158 -0.34 -14.21 -12.06
C GLY A 158 -0.96 -13.31 -10.96
N ASN A 159 -0.28 -13.13 -9.83
CA ASN A 159 -0.76 -12.30 -8.72
C ASN A 159 -0.29 -10.86 -8.90
N THR A 160 -1.23 -9.93 -8.99
CA THR A 160 -0.94 -8.50 -9.11
C THR A 160 -1.00 -7.84 -7.74
N ARG A 161 0.04 -7.05 -7.42
CA ARG A 161 0.06 -6.18 -6.24
C ARG A 161 0.51 -4.78 -6.61
N LEU A 162 -0.09 -3.79 -5.99
CA LEU A 162 0.38 -2.41 -6.04
C LEU A 162 1.67 -2.30 -5.22
N LEU A 163 2.73 -1.78 -5.84
CA LEU A 163 4.03 -1.55 -5.17
C LEU A 163 4.15 -0.12 -4.66
N ALA A 164 3.64 0.84 -5.43
CA ALA A 164 3.69 2.25 -5.10
C ALA A 164 2.55 3.01 -5.76
N SER A 165 2.10 4.07 -5.10
CA SER A 165 1.13 5.02 -5.62
C SER A 165 1.47 6.43 -5.14
N ALA A 166 1.26 7.41 -6.01
CA ALA A 166 1.36 8.82 -5.67
C ALA A 166 0.16 9.56 -6.26
N LYS A 167 -0.56 10.29 -5.42
CA LYS A 167 -1.58 11.22 -5.90
C LYS A 167 -0.90 12.35 -6.65
N VAL A 168 -1.42 12.71 -7.83
CA VAL A 168 -0.86 13.73 -8.70
C VAL A 168 -1.92 14.76 -9.10
N ASP A 169 -1.50 16.01 -9.13
CA ASP A 169 -2.28 17.07 -9.73
C ASP A 169 -2.09 17.01 -11.25
N MET A 170 -3.21 16.81 -11.97
CA MET A 170 -3.16 16.63 -13.42
C MET A 170 -2.58 17.87 -14.11
N LYS A 171 -1.39 17.70 -14.66
CA LYS A 171 -0.77 18.62 -15.62
C LYS A 171 -0.39 17.77 -16.83
N ASN A 172 -1.01 18.02 -17.96
CA ASN A 172 -0.61 17.39 -19.20
C ASN A 172 0.39 18.30 -19.93
N PRO A 173 1.40 17.70 -20.58
CA PRO A 173 1.77 16.28 -20.61
C PRO A 173 2.59 15.84 -19.39
N ILE A 174 2.55 14.53 -19.10
CA ILE A 174 3.38 13.88 -18.08
C ILE A 174 4.49 13.11 -18.78
N ARG A 175 5.73 13.23 -18.32
CA ARG A 175 6.82 12.36 -18.80
C ARG A 175 6.97 11.17 -17.89
N LEU A 176 7.08 9.98 -18.49
CA LEU A 176 7.26 8.70 -17.81
C LEU A 176 8.61 8.12 -18.23
N GLN A 177 9.33 7.53 -17.28
CA GLN A 177 10.64 6.90 -17.54
C GLN A 177 10.76 5.58 -16.77
N VAL A 178 11.27 4.58 -17.46
CA VAL A 178 11.80 3.35 -16.85
C VAL A 178 13.29 3.30 -17.11
N LYS A 179 14.10 3.15 -16.06
CA LYS A 179 15.55 3.02 -16.15
C LYS A 179 15.98 1.70 -15.54
N GLY A 180 16.71 0.90 -16.32
CA GLY A 180 17.36 -0.32 -15.86
C GLY A 180 18.85 -0.12 -15.66
N VAL A 181 19.40 -0.65 -14.56
CA VAL A 181 20.83 -0.75 -14.30
C VAL A 181 21.11 -2.15 -13.74
N GLY A 182 21.63 -3.04 -14.60
CA GLY A 182 21.66 -4.47 -14.27
C GLY A 182 20.24 -4.98 -14.03
N ASP A 183 20.04 -5.61 -12.87
CA ASP A 183 18.75 -6.16 -12.47
C ASP A 183 17.86 -5.16 -11.69
N ASN A 184 18.29 -3.90 -11.54
CA ASN A 184 17.55 -2.87 -10.83
C ASN A 184 16.75 -2.01 -11.80
N TYR A 185 15.44 -1.87 -11.56
CA TYR A 185 14.53 -1.03 -12.35
C TYR A 185 13.95 0.09 -11.51
N ASP A 186 14.07 1.32 -12.02
CA ASP A 186 13.48 2.54 -11.48
C ASP A 186 12.34 3.02 -12.38
N PHE A 187 11.20 3.29 -11.79
CA PHE A 187 10.03 3.86 -12.45
C PHE A 187 9.82 5.29 -11.96
N SER A 188 9.96 6.25 -12.85
CA SER A 188 9.93 7.67 -12.51
C SER A 188 8.99 8.46 -13.41
N TYR A 189 8.40 9.52 -12.89
CA TYR A 189 7.56 10.43 -13.66
C TYR A 189 7.97 11.89 -13.42
N SER A 190 7.58 12.77 -14.36
CA SER A 190 7.80 14.21 -14.26
C SER A 190 6.55 14.95 -14.69
N LEU A 191 6.09 15.88 -13.84
CA LEU A 191 4.93 16.75 -14.10
C LEU A 191 5.34 18.10 -14.73
N ASP A 192 6.61 18.46 -14.68
CA ASP A 192 7.18 19.70 -15.24
C ASP A 192 8.02 19.47 -16.51
N GLY A 193 8.16 18.21 -16.92
CA GLY A 193 8.93 17.79 -18.10
C GLY A 193 10.43 17.64 -17.86
N ASN A 194 10.99 18.06 -16.74
CA ASN A 194 12.42 18.07 -16.46
C ASN A 194 12.81 17.26 -15.23
N ASN A 195 12.12 17.44 -14.13
CA ASN A 195 12.45 16.81 -12.86
C ASN A 195 11.71 15.48 -12.71
N PHE A 196 12.43 14.37 -12.76
CA PHE A 196 11.88 13.04 -12.56
C PHE A 196 11.85 12.67 -11.08
N VAL A 197 10.70 12.22 -10.62
CA VAL A 197 10.45 11.70 -9.26
C VAL A 197 10.30 10.19 -9.32
N LEU A 198 11.11 9.47 -8.55
CA LEU A 198 11.00 8.01 -8.42
C LEU A 198 9.67 7.65 -7.74
N LEU A 199 8.91 6.73 -8.32
CA LEU A 199 7.68 6.22 -7.74
C LEU A 199 7.98 4.98 -6.89
N GLY A 200 7.96 5.16 -5.58
CA GLY A 200 8.29 4.10 -4.62
C GLY A 200 9.78 3.83 -4.52
N ASN A 201 10.17 2.58 -4.61
CA ASN A 201 11.54 2.12 -4.52
C ASN A 201 11.99 1.46 -5.82
N THR A 202 13.31 1.33 -6.01
CA THR A 202 13.90 0.44 -7.01
C THR A 202 13.36 -0.98 -6.86
N VAL A 203 13.00 -1.61 -7.96
CA VAL A 203 12.46 -2.98 -7.99
C VAL A 203 13.36 -3.92 -8.78
N SER A 204 13.25 -5.24 -8.53
CA SER A 204 14.04 -6.23 -9.24
C SER A 204 13.49 -6.49 -10.65
N GLY A 205 14.35 -6.40 -11.67
CA GLY A 205 14.05 -6.83 -13.03
C GLY A 205 14.07 -8.36 -13.23
N ASP A 206 14.50 -9.13 -12.22
CA ASP A 206 14.62 -10.60 -12.31
C ASP A 206 13.32 -11.29 -12.68
N ILE A 207 12.19 -10.76 -12.21
CA ILE A 207 10.87 -11.31 -12.56
C ILE A 207 10.57 -11.30 -14.06
N LEU A 208 11.28 -10.50 -14.83
CA LEU A 208 11.17 -10.38 -16.28
C LEU A 208 12.20 -11.25 -17.03
N SER A 209 13.04 -11.96 -16.27
CA SER A 209 14.09 -12.83 -16.83
C SER A 209 13.56 -14.22 -17.15
N THR A 210 14.22 -14.90 -18.07
CA THR A 210 13.97 -16.31 -18.38
C THR A 210 14.16 -17.21 -17.15
N ASN A 211 15.07 -16.85 -16.24
CA ASN A 211 15.35 -17.64 -15.05
C ASN A 211 14.17 -17.69 -14.06
N VAL A 212 13.39 -16.61 -13.97
CA VAL A 212 12.25 -16.51 -13.04
C VAL A 212 10.93 -16.78 -13.76
N ALA A 213 10.71 -16.13 -14.89
CA ALA A 213 9.46 -16.21 -15.63
C ALA A 213 9.40 -17.39 -16.62
N GLY A 214 10.55 -18.00 -16.94
CA GLY A 214 10.65 -19.02 -18.00
C GLY A 214 10.56 -18.42 -19.39
N GLY A 215 10.35 -19.29 -20.39
CA GLY A 215 10.18 -18.89 -21.79
C GLY A 215 11.49 -18.45 -22.47
N PHE A 216 11.39 -18.02 -23.74
CA PHE A 216 12.52 -17.66 -24.58
C PHE A 216 12.41 -16.28 -25.22
N THR A 217 11.37 -15.51 -24.89
CA THR A 217 11.07 -14.24 -25.57
C THR A 217 11.82 -13.04 -25.02
N GLY A 218 12.30 -13.12 -23.77
CA GLY A 218 12.90 -11.99 -23.07
C GLY A 218 11.87 -10.92 -22.68
N CYS A 219 12.36 -9.79 -22.16
CA CYS A 219 11.54 -8.68 -21.73
C CYS A 219 11.18 -7.75 -22.90
N LEU A 220 9.93 -7.29 -22.90
CA LEU A 220 9.39 -6.26 -23.77
C LEU A 220 9.08 -5.01 -22.93
N ILE A 221 9.45 -3.83 -23.41
CA ILE A 221 9.15 -2.56 -22.77
C ILE A 221 8.36 -1.70 -23.74
N GLY A 222 7.30 -1.05 -23.29
CA GLY A 222 6.52 -0.23 -24.19
C GLY A 222 5.36 0.52 -23.60
N LEU A 223 4.57 1.09 -24.50
CA LEU A 223 3.40 1.88 -24.21
C LEU A 223 2.20 0.96 -23.95
N HIS A 224 1.43 1.26 -22.96
CA HIS A 224 0.23 0.49 -22.59
C HIS A 224 -0.94 1.41 -22.29
N ALA A 225 -2.12 1.04 -22.80
CA ALA A 225 -3.38 1.65 -22.42
C ALA A 225 -4.46 0.58 -22.28
N THR A 226 -5.34 0.75 -21.30
CA THR A 226 -6.48 -0.14 -21.09
C THR A 226 -7.68 0.62 -20.51
N SER A 227 -8.89 0.16 -20.84
CA SER A 227 -10.13 0.53 -20.16
C SER A 227 -10.71 -0.63 -19.31
N ALA A 228 -9.85 -1.59 -18.92
CA ALA A 228 -10.18 -2.70 -18.02
C ALA A 228 -9.20 -2.83 -16.86
N ASN A 229 -8.66 -1.70 -16.37
CA ASN A 229 -7.76 -1.66 -15.23
C ASN A 229 -8.41 -2.25 -13.98
N ASP A 230 -7.68 -3.08 -13.26
CA ASP A 230 -8.07 -3.69 -11.99
C ASP A 230 -7.15 -3.33 -10.81
N ILE A 231 -6.15 -2.50 -11.05
CA ILE A 231 -5.28 -1.96 -9.99
C ILE A 231 -6.10 -1.04 -9.11
N ARG A 232 -5.95 -1.18 -7.79
CA ARG A 232 -6.55 -0.31 -6.78
C ARG A 232 -5.47 0.25 -5.88
N VAL A 233 -5.61 1.52 -5.52
CA VAL A 233 -4.80 2.12 -4.47
C VAL A 233 -5.40 1.70 -3.14
N ASN A 234 -4.74 0.77 -2.46
CA ASN A 234 -5.20 0.28 -1.16
C ASN A 234 -4.76 1.25 -0.07
N ASN A 235 -5.71 1.60 0.81
CA ASN A 235 -5.42 2.31 2.06
C ASN A 235 -4.90 1.30 3.10
N LEU A 236 -4.39 1.78 4.24
CA LEU A 236 -3.84 0.91 5.28
C LEU A 236 -4.86 -0.16 5.73
N LYS A 237 -6.11 0.23 6.01
CA LYS A 237 -7.16 -0.70 6.42
C LYS A 237 -7.44 -1.80 5.40
N ASP A 238 -7.31 -1.48 4.09
CA ASP A 238 -7.55 -2.44 3.01
C ASP A 238 -6.35 -3.35 2.82
N ALA A 239 -5.12 -2.81 2.93
CA ALA A 239 -3.89 -3.57 2.80
C ALA A 239 -3.72 -4.64 3.90
N TYR A 240 -4.28 -4.40 5.09
CA TYR A 240 -4.20 -5.30 6.24
C TYR A 240 -5.52 -5.99 6.60
N ALA A 241 -6.55 -5.88 5.74
CA ALA A 241 -7.90 -6.41 6.02
C ALA A 241 -7.92 -7.90 6.39
N ASP A 242 -7.05 -8.70 5.78
CA ASP A 242 -6.95 -10.15 6.01
C ASP A 242 -6.11 -10.53 7.24
N TYR A 243 -5.48 -9.55 7.90
CA TYR A 243 -4.54 -9.80 9.00
C TYR A 243 -5.05 -9.25 10.33
N PHE A 244 -5.37 -7.96 10.38
CA PHE A 244 -5.80 -7.28 11.60
C PHE A 244 -6.46 -5.93 11.32
N THR A 245 -7.16 -5.41 12.31
CA THR A 245 -7.77 -4.09 12.29
C THR A 245 -6.70 -3.01 12.52
N ILE A 246 -6.68 -2.00 11.67
CA ILE A 246 -5.81 -0.82 11.81
C ILE A 246 -6.60 0.28 12.53
N GLY A 247 -6.06 0.73 13.67
CA GLY A 247 -6.67 1.79 14.48
C GLY A 247 -5.81 3.02 14.68
N CYS A 248 -6.43 4.12 15.06
CA CYS A 248 -5.74 5.32 15.53
C CYS A 248 -6.45 5.94 16.74
N ALA A 249 -5.68 6.65 17.58
CA ALA A 249 -6.25 7.48 18.63
C ALA A 249 -6.83 8.76 18.01
N VAL A 250 -7.96 9.22 18.58
CA VAL A 250 -8.66 10.44 18.14
C VAL A 250 -9.02 11.33 19.32
N ASN A 251 -9.04 12.63 19.06
CA ASN A 251 -9.57 13.64 19.98
C ASN A 251 -10.45 14.64 19.21
N MET A 252 -11.08 15.56 19.90
CA MET A 252 -12.03 16.49 19.28
C MET A 252 -11.41 17.41 18.23
N ALA A 253 -10.09 17.70 18.29
CA ALA A 253 -9.42 18.51 17.28
C ALA A 253 -9.37 17.80 15.92
N ASN A 254 -9.29 16.47 15.88
CA ASN A 254 -9.28 15.70 14.64
C ASN A 254 -10.57 15.88 13.83
N PHE A 255 -11.70 15.99 14.51
CA PHE A 255 -13.02 16.15 13.87
C PHE A 255 -13.31 17.57 13.37
N ASN A 256 -12.46 18.54 13.73
CA ASN A 256 -12.51 19.91 13.20
C ASN A 256 -11.70 20.10 11.90
N SER A 257 -10.95 19.09 11.47
CA SER A 257 -10.10 19.13 10.28
C SER A 257 -10.61 18.18 9.19
N PRO A 258 -11.13 18.70 8.06
CA PRO A 258 -11.55 17.87 6.93
C PRO A 258 -10.44 16.94 6.42
N GLN A 259 -9.18 17.37 6.48
CA GLN A 259 -8.02 16.58 6.06
C GLN A 259 -7.80 15.38 7.00
N GLN A 260 -7.92 15.59 8.31
CA GLN A 260 -7.78 14.51 9.29
C GLN A 260 -8.97 13.54 9.23
N ILE A 261 -10.19 14.04 9.07
CA ILE A 261 -11.36 13.20 8.83
C ILE A 261 -11.14 12.31 7.58
N ALA A 262 -10.69 12.89 6.46
CA ALA A 262 -10.40 12.15 5.25
C ALA A 262 -9.31 11.09 5.48
N LEU A 263 -8.23 11.42 6.21
CA LEU A 263 -7.17 10.49 6.56
C LEU A 263 -7.68 9.33 7.43
N ILE A 264 -8.45 9.65 8.48
CA ILE A 264 -9.02 8.65 9.40
C ILE A 264 -9.95 7.71 8.63
N THR A 265 -10.90 8.24 7.91
CA THR A 265 -11.93 7.44 7.23
C THR A 265 -11.37 6.60 6.08
N SER A 266 -10.29 7.06 5.43
CA SER A 266 -9.64 6.29 4.35
C SER A 266 -8.73 5.18 4.85
N ASN A 267 -7.99 5.38 5.94
CA ASN A 267 -6.90 4.48 6.34
C ASN A 267 -7.19 3.60 7.55
N PHE A 268 -8.19 3.93 8.36
CA PHE A 268 -8.45 3.22 9.60
C PHE A 268 -9.86 2.61 9.62
N ASN A 269 -9.97 1.43 10.19
CA ASN A 269 -11.23 0.74 10.43
C ASN A 269 -11.54 0.57 11.93
N SER A 270 -10.70 1.19 12.79
CA SER A 270 -10.93 1.35 14.22
C SER A 270 -10.45 2.72 14.71
N ILE A 271 -11.11 3.28 15.68
CA ILE A 271 -10.68 4.47 16.42
C ILE A 271 -10.74 4.23 17.92
N THR A 272 -9.91 4.95 18.68
CA THR A 272 -9.90 4.93 20.15
C THR A 272 -9.89 6.37 20.65
N ALA A 273 -10.77 6.73 21.57
CA ALA A 273 -10.75 8.05 22.19
C ALA A 273 -9.47 8.24 23.01
N GLU A 274 -8.71 9.29 22.75
CA GLU A 274 -7.47 9.58 23.49
C GLU A 274 -7.75 9.87 24.97
N ASN A 275 -8.78 10.68 25.27
CA ASN A 275 -9.14 11.07 26.62
C ASN A 275 -10.66 11.04 26.89
N ASP A 276 -11.49 11.33 25.90
CA ASP A 276 -12.89 11.71 26.07
C ASP A 276 -13.82 10.59 26.56
N MET A 277 -13.35 9.33 26.60
CA MET A 277 -14.08 8.18 27.13
C MET A 277 -13.52 7.66 28.47
N LYS A 278 -12.54 8.34 29.06
CA LYS A 278 -12.00 7.99 30.38
C LYS A 278 -12.98 8.30 31.52
N PRO A 279 -12.79 7.73 32.71
CA PRO A 279 -13.76 7.85 33.80
C PRO A 279 -14.09 9.30 34.19
N GLN A 280 -13.12 10.16 34.41
CA GLN A 280 -13.34 11.54 34.85
C GLN A 280 -14.05 12.40 33.78
N PRO A 281 -13.64 12.41 32.50
CA PRO A 281 -14.38 13.13 31.46
C PRO A 281 -15.84 12.68 31.31
N THR A 282 -16.13 11.39 31.46
CA THR A 282 -17.49 10.84 31.28
C THR A 282 -18.34 10.91 32.53
N GLN A 283 -17.73 10.81 33.73
CA GLN A 283 -18.43 10.90 35.01
C GLN A 283 -17.61 11.77 35.99
N PRO A 284 -17.69 13.11 35.88
CA PRO A 284 -16.92 14.02 36.73
C PRO A 284 -17.31 14.01 38.21
N ALA A 285 -18.54 13.57 38.54
CA ALA A 285 -19.01 13.40 39.91
C ALA A 285 -19.99 12.24 39.99
N GLU A 286 -20.21 11.68 41.18
CA GLU A 286 -21.13 10.58 41.40
C GLU A 286 -22.52 10.88 40.85
N GLY A 287 -23.05 10.00 39.99
CA GLY A 287 -24.34 10.17 39.34
C GLY A 287 -24.42 11.28 38.28
N LYS A 288 -23.35 12.04 38.03
CA LYS A 288 -23.31 13.09 37.00
C LYS A 288 -22.51 12.64 35.79
N TRP A 289 -23.16 12.65 34.65
CA TRP A 289 -22.59 12.18 33.42
C TRP A 289 -22.37 13.31 32.41
N ASN A 290 -21.27 13.23 31.67
CA ASN A 290 -20.96 14.11 30.55
C ASN A 290 -20.69 13.25 29.32
N TRP A 291 -21.61 13.23 28.39
CA TRP A 291 -21.55 12.41 27.19
C TRP A 291 -21.13 13.17 25.94
N GLU A 292 -20.98 14.51 26.03
CA GLU A 292 -20.87 15.36 24.85
C GLU A 292 -19.79 14.90 23.86
N ASN A 293 -18.56 14.75 24.30
CA ASN A 293 -17.45 14.37 23.42
C ASN A 293 -17.45 12.88 23.11
N ALA A 294 -17.75 12.03 24.08
CA ALA A 294 -17.85 10.59 23.88
C ALA A 294 -18.94 10.23 22.85
N ASP A 295 -20.10 10.91 22.91
CA ASP A 295 -21.16 10.74 21.91
C ASP A 295 -20.75 11.22 20.52
N LYS A 296 -20.02 12.33 20.40
CA LYS A 296 -19.49 12.82 19.11
C LYS A 296 -18.56 11.78 18.47
N ILE A 297 -17.66 11.18 19.24
CA ILE A 297 -16.76 10.13 18.78
C ILE A 297 -17.53 8.89 18.37
N ALA A 298 -18.48 8.44 19.20
CA ALA A 298 -19.32 7.28 18.90
C ALA A 298 -20.19 7.50 17.64
N ASN A 299 -20.76 8.69 17.48
CA ASN A 299 -21.55 9.04 16.31
C ASN A 299 -20.71 9.13 15.03
N PHE A 300 -19.47 9.63 15.14
CA PHE A 300 -18.52 9.59 14.03
C PHE A 300 -18.20 8.15 13.61
N ALA A 301 -17.94 7.27 14.57
CA ALA A 301 -17.68 5.85 14.29
C ALA A 301 -18.88 5.18 13.59
N ARG A 302 -20.13 5.43 14.08
CA ARG A 302 -21.36 4.92 13.45
C ARG A 302 -21.54 5.45 12.02
N ALA A 303 -21.40 6.76 11.83
CA ALA A 303 -21.59 7.41 10.53
C ALA A 303 -20.64 6.90 9.46
N HIS A 304 -19.40 6.58 9.84
CA HIS A 304 -18.36 6.12 8.92
C HIS A 304 -18.14 4.60 8.94
N LYS A 305 -18.94 3.85 9.73
CA LYS A 305 -18.81 2.39 9.88
C LYS A 305 -17.41 1.95 10.31
N ILE A 306 -16.82 2.70 11.23
CA ILE A 306 -15.52 2.45 11.84
C ILE A 306 -15.76 1.86 13.23
N GLY A 307 -15.03 0.81 13.60
CA GLY A 307 -15.10 0.24 14.95
C GLY A 307 -14.61 1.25 16.00
N LEU A 308 -15.21 1.23 17.19
CA LEU A 308 -14.75 2.03 18.32
C LEU A 308 -14.18 1.10 19.39
N ARG A 309 -12.93 1.34 19.82
CA ARG A 309 -12.35 0.73 21.03
C ARG A 309 -12.53 1.70 22.18
N GLY A 310 -13.23 1.28 23.21
CA GLY A 310 -13.46 2.08 24.40
C GLY A 310 -12.21 2.12 25.28
N HIS A 311 -11.73 3.30 25.61
CA HIS A 311 -10.57 3.53 26.46
C HIS A 311 -10.86 4.63 27.46
N CYS A 312 -10.90 4.31 28.73
CA CYS A 312 -10.87 3.03 29.43
C CYS A 312 -11.94 3.03 30.54
N LEU A 313 -12.28 1.87 31.12
CA LEU A 313 -13.29 1.80 32.15
C LEU A 313 -12.75 2.09 33.57
N VAL A 314 -11.54 1.59 33.88
CA VAL A 314 -10.87 1.75 35.17
C VAL A 314 -9.42 2.17 34.96
N TRP A 315 -9.04 3.29 35.54
CA TRP A 315 -7.65 3.80 35.49
C TRP A 315 -7.32 4.58 36.75
N HIS A 316 -6.12 4.45 37.26
CA HIS A 316 -5.64 5.14 38.45
C HIS A 316 -5.50 6.66 38.28
N ALA A 317 -5.39 7.15 37.04
CA ALA A 317 -5.41 8.56 36.66
C ALA A 317 -6.74 8.91 35.97
N GLN A 318 -7.09 10.18 35.89
CA GLN A 318 -8.33 10.69 35.29
C GLN A 318 -9.58 9.94 35.74
N THR A 319 -9.63 9.60 37.04
CA THR A 319 -10.81 9.13 37.76
C THR A 319 -11.16 10.17 38.83
N GLY A 320 -12.42 10.53 38.93
CA GLY A 320 -12.85 11.55 39.88
C GLY A 320 -12.72 11.08 41.35
N ASP A 321 -12.35 11.97 42.25
CA ASP A 321 -12.14 11.69 43.68
C ASP A 321 -13.38 11.05 44.37
N TRP A 322 -14.56 11.36 43.86
CA TRP A 322 -15.82 10.75 44.32
C TRP A 322 -15.83 9.22 44.25
N MET A 323 -15.00 8.62 43.37
CA MET A 323 -14.90 7.16 43.27
C MET A 323 -14.31 6.55 44.57
N PHE A 324 -13.42 7.28 45.23
CA PHE A 324 -12.58 6.78 46.31
C PHE A 324 -12.92 7.36 47.69
N HIS A 325 -13.56 8.52 47.73
CA HIS A 325 -13.82 9.23 49.00
C HIS A 325 -15.30 9.39 49.26
N ASP A 326 -15.64 9.44 50.55
CA ASP A 326 -16.99 9.80 51.04
C ASP A 326 -17.13 11.34 51.16
N GLU A 327 -18.29 11.82 51.65
CA GLU A 327 -18.57 13.24 51.83
C GLU A 327 -17.64 13.93 52.87
N LYS A 328 -16.98 13.16 53.73
CA LYS A 328 -16.03 13.66 54.73
C LYS A 328 -14.59 13.69 54.21
N GLY A 329 -14.35 13.11 53.04
CA GLY A 329 -13.01 12.98 52.45
C GLY A 329 -12.25 11.72 52.93
N ASP A 330 -12.91 10.81 53.65
CA ASP A 330 -12.32 9.52 54.05
C ASP A 330 -12.43 8.51 52.91
N LEU A 331 -11.50 7.54 52.85
CA LEU A 331 -11.55 6.45 51.88
C LEU A 331 -12.82 5.61 52.12
N VAL A 332 -13.53 5.33 51.04
CA VAL A 332 -14.72 4.46 51.10
C VAL A 332 -14.37 3.00 51.38
N SER A 333 -15.35 2.21 51.83
CA SER A 333 -15.15 0.77 51.94
C SER A 333 -15.02 0.08 50.58
N LYS A 334 -14.48 -1.12 50.58
CA LYS A 334 -14.34 -1.96 49.38
C LYS A 334 -15.69 -2.19 48.66
N GLU A 335 -16.74 -2.41 49.44
CA GLU A 335 -18.10 -2.66 48.95
C GLU A 335 -18.62 -1.42 48.22
N VAL A 336 -18.45 -0.23 48.78
CA VAL A 336 -18.84 1.02 48.16
C VAL A 336 -18.05 1.28 46.89
N LEU A 337 -16.73 1.04 46.88
CA LEU A 337 -15.91 1.16 45.68
C LEU A 337 -16.42 0.21 44.57
N PHE A 338 -16.72 -1.03 44.90
CA PHE A 338 -17.22 -1.99 43.90
C PHE A 338 -18.57 -1.62 43.33
N GLU A 339 -19.48 -1.10 44.14
CA GLU A 339 -20.79 -0.63 43.66
C GLU A 339 -20.65 0.60 42.74
N ARG A 340 -19.78 1.55 43.07
CA ARG A 340 -19.49 2.70 42.24
C ARG A 340 -18.83 2.29 40.91
N MET A 341 -17.87 1.36 40.96
CA MET A 341 -17.24 0.79 39.76
C MET A 341 -18.27 0.08 38.88
N ARG A 342 -19.14 -0.75 39.48
CA ARG A 342 -20.17 -1.48 38.75
C ARG A 342 -21.13 -0.53 38.04
N THR A 343 -21.63 0.47 38.77
CA THR A 343 -22.52 1.49 38.22
C THR A 343 -21.87 2.26 37.08
N HIS A 344 -20.59 2.67 37.22
CA HIS A 344 -19.83 3.35 36.16
C HIS A 344 -19.69 2.48 34.92
N ILE A 345 -19.17 1.27 35.09
CA ILE A 345 -18.91 0.33 33.99
C ILE A 345 -20.20 -0.02 33.26
N HIS A 346 -21.24 -0.42 33.98
CA HIS A 346 -22.53 -0.78 33.38
C HIS A 346 -23.14 0.37 32.58
N THR A 347 -23.06 1.59 33.11
CA THR A 347 -23.67 2.75 32.46
C THR A 347 -22.97 3.08 31.13
N ILE A 348 -21.63 3.15 31.11
CA ILE A 348 -20.87 3.52 29.89
C ILE A 348 -20.88 2.39 28.86
N VAL A 349 -20.71 1.13 29.29
CA VAL A 349 -20.71 -0.02 28.38
C VAL A 349 -22.09 -0.17 27.72
N ASN A 350 -23.20 -0.13 28.50
CA ASN A 350 -24.54 -0.22 27.91
C ASN A 350 -24.86 0.92 26.95
N ARG A 351 -24.31 2.14 27.18
CA ARG A 351 -24.53 3.29 26.30
C ARG A 351 -23.94 3.08 24.91
N TYR A 352 -22.80 2.42 24.81
CA TYR A 352 -22.03 2.32 23.57
C TYR A 352 -21.90 0.90 22.99
N LYS A 353 -22.62 -0.08 23.52
CA LYS A 353 -22.54 -1.50 23.11
C LYS A 353 -22.92 -1.77 21.64
N ASP A 354 -23.53 -0.81 20.97
CA ASP A 354 -23.88 -0.90 19.56
C ASP A 354 -22.71 -0.53 18.63
N VAL A 355 -21.68 0.16 19.13
CA VAL A 355 -20.57 0.69 18.34
C VAL A 355 -19.20 0.32 18.89
N VAL A 356 -19.07 0.11 20.21
CA VAL A 356 -17.82 -0.31 20.85
C VAL A 356 -17.69 -1.82 20.74
N TYR A 357 -16.70 -2.29 20.02
CA TYR A 357 -16.41 -3.72 19.85
C TYR A 357 -15.44 -4.29 20.89
N ALA A 358 -14.69 -3.42 21.55
CA ALA A 358 -13.65 -3.79 22.51
C ALA A 358 -13.49 -2.72 23.59
N TRP A 359 -13.21 -3.10 24.82
CA TRP A 359 -12.90 -2.21 25.94
C TRP A 359 -11.55 -2.47 26.55
N ASP A 360 -10.79 -1.42 26.79
CA ASP A 360 -9.71 -1.41 27.76
C ASP A 360 -10.35 -1.30 29.15
N VAL A 361 -10.54 -2.46 29.79
CA VAL A 361 -11.29 -2.54 31.04
C VAL A 361 -10.51 -1.94 32.19
N VAL A 362 -9.25 -2.36 32.33
CA VAL A 362 -8.30 -1.81 33.31
C VAL A 362 -7.09 -1.32 32.59
N ASN A 363 -6.70 -0.09 32.89
CA ASN A 363 -5.54 0.56 32.30
C ASN A 363 -4.44 0.77 33.36
N GLU A 364 -3.21 0.34 33.04
CA GLU A 364 -1.96 0.64 33.76
C GLU A 364 -1.99 0.28 35.26
N ALA A 365 -2.48 -0.90 35.60
CA ALA A 365 -2.52 -1.36 36.99
C ALA A 365 -1.19 -1.90 37.50
N MET A 366 -0.26 -2.25 36.58
CA MET A 366 1.06 -2.74 36.96
C MET A 366 2.02 -1.61 37.32
N THR A 367 2.89 -1.82 38.30
CA THR A 367 3.92 -0.83 38.66
C THR A 367 5.07 -0.81 37.67
N ASP A 368 5.65 0.38 37.44
CA ASP A 368 6.89 0.56 36.66
C ASP A 368 8.15 0.32 37.50
N ASP A 369 8.03 0.21 38.81
CA ASP A 369 9.17 -0.06 39.71
C ASP A 369 9.55 -1.55 39.66
N ALA A 370 10.62 -1.84 38.96
CA ALA A 370 11.18 -3.19 38.84
C ALA A 370 11.59 -3.84 40.19
N LYS A 371 11.73 -3.04 41.25
CA LYS A 371 12.13 -3.53 42.60
C LYS A 371 10.97 -3.64 43.56
N ALA A 372 9.75 -3.25 43.15
CA ALA A 372 8.59 -3.38 44.00
C ALA A 372 8.35 -4.85 44.37
N GLU A 373 8.02 -5.11 45.65
CA GLU A 373 7.73 -6.47 46.13
C GLU A 373 6.47 -7.06 45.51
N ILE A 374 5.51 -6.19 45.17
CA ILE A 374 4.25 -6.58 44.53
C ILE A 374 4.16 -5.93 43.11
N PRO A 375 3.56 -6.65 42.16
CA PRO A 375 3.54 -6.19 40.77
C PRO A 375 2.57 -5.02 40.52
N TYR A 376 1.68 -4.73 41.46
CA TYR A 376 0.59 -3.77 41.27
C TYR A 376 0.99 -2.35 41.70
N ARG A 377 0.53 -1.37 40.91
CA ARG A 377 0.60 0.05 41.24
C ARG A 377 -0.18 0.36 42.52
N GLN A 378 0.42 1.12 43.44
CA GLN A 378 -0.20 1.53 44.72
C GLN A 378 -1.26 2.63 44.49
N SER A 379 -2.21 2.40 43.60
CA SER A 379 -3.34 3.27 43.32
C SER A 379 -4.38 3.26 44.45
N LEU A 380 -5.34 4.21 44.44
CA LEU A 380 -6.44 4.21 45.37
C LEU A 380 -7.34 2.98 45.23
N TYR A 381 -7.52 2.47 44.01
CA TYR A 381 -8.17 1.17 43.77
C TYR A 381 -7.47 0.04 44.53
N TYR A 382 -6.14 -0.04 44.42
CA TYR A 382 -5.40 -1.08 45.09
C TYR A 382 -5.36 -0.92 46.61
N LYS A 383 -5.26 0.31 47.10
CA LYS A 383 -5.26 0.60 48.56
C LYS A 383 -6.55 0.21 49.23
N ILE A 384 -7.71 0.36 48.54
CA ILE A 384 -9.04 0.04 49.07
C ILE A 384 -9.35 -1.46 48.90
N ALA A 385 -9.05 -2.04 47.72
CA ALA A 385 -9.58 -3.34 47.33
C ALA A 385 -8.52 -4.41 47.04
N GLY A 386 -7.20 -4.10 47.15
CA GLY A 386 -6.17 -4.99 46.67
C GLY A 386 -6.24 -5.19 45.16
N ASP A 387 -5.76 -6.30 44.64
CA ASP A 387 -5.86 -6.65 43.24
C ASP A 387 -7.24 -7.12 42.75
N GLU A 388 -8.14 -7.37 43.69
CA GLU A 388 -9.51 -7.82 43.39
C GLU A 388 -10.30 -6.84 42.50
N PHE A 389 -9.96 -5.52 42.54
CA PHE A 389 -10.62 -4.55 41.70
C PHE A 389 -10.45 -4.86 40.18
N ILE A 390 -9.31 -5.46 39.78
CA ILE A 390 -9.06 -5.84 38.39
C ILE A 390 -10.08 -6.89 37.96
N LYS A 391 -10.19 -7.98 38.73
CA LYS A 391 -11.15 -9.06 38.45
C LYS A 391 -12.59 -8.51 38.38
N LYS A 392 -12.96 -7.69 39.37
CA LYS A 392 -14.31 -7.10 39.45
C LYS A 392 -14.64 -6.19 38.27
N ALA A 393 -13.67 -5.41 37.80
CA ALA A 393 -13.86 -4.58 36.61
C ALA A 393 -14.18 -5.42 35.37
N PHE A 394 -13.45 -6.52 35.14
CA PHE A 394 -13.71 -7.44 34.02
C PHE A 394 -15.05 -8.16 34.16
N GLU A 395 -15.44 -8.60 35.38
CA GLU A 395 -16.74 -9.21 35.65
C GLU A 395 -17.87 -8.23 35.27
N TYR A 396 -17.82 -6.99 35.74
CA TYR A 396 -18.84 -5.97 35.47
C TYR A 396 -18.88 -5.57 33.97
N ALA A 397 -17.75 -5.49 33.30
CA ALA A 397 -17.71 -5.22 31.86
C ALA A 397 -18.38 -6.36 31.07
N HIS A 398 -18.07 -7.61 31.41
CA HIS A 398 -18.68 -8.79 30.79
C HIS A 398 -20.19 -8.90 31.09
N GLU A 399 -20.63 -8.59 32.30
CA GLU A 399 -22.07 -8.54 32.66
C GLU A 399 -22.82 -7.51 31.80
N ALA A 400 -22.20 -6.35 31.55
CA ALA A 400 -22.82 -5.26 30.78
C ALA A 400 -22.89 -5.53 29.29
N ASP A 401 -21.84 -6.12 28.71
CA ASP A 401 -21.80 -6.56 27.31
C ASP A 401 -20.94 -7.83 27.14
N PRO A 402 -21.57 -9.02 27.11
CA PRO A 402 -20.86 -10.28 26.91
C PRO A 402 -20.23 -10.45 25.52
N LYS A 403 -20.54 -9.56 24.57
CA LYS A 403 -20.03 -9.63 23.20
C LYS A 403 -18.77 -8.81 22.97
N ALA A 404 -18.54 -7.81 23.81
CA ALA A 404 -17.37 -6.95 23.70
C ALA A 404 -16.09 -7.73 24.01
N LEU A 405 -15.03 -7.48 23.25
CA LEU A 405 -13.70 -7.96 23.60
C LEU A 405 -13.16 -7.15 24.78
N LEU A 406 -12.62 -7.83 25.78
CA LEU A 406 -12.14 -7.20 27.00
C LEU A 406 -10.62 -7.30 27.09
N PHE A 407 -9.96 -6.17 27.29
CA PHE A 407 -8.51 -6.06 27.34
C PHE A 407 -8.03 -5.43 28.64
N TYR A 408 -6.90 -5.90 29.12
CA TYR A 408 -6.02 -5.15 29.99
C TYR A 408 -5.07 -4.33 29.12
N ASN A 409 -4.93 -3.04 29.38
CA ASN A 409 -4.03 -2.17 28.64
C ASN A 409 -2.95 -1.61 29.56
N ASP A 410 -1.69 -1.59 29.09
CA ASP A 410 -0.59 -1.00 29.83
C ASP A 410 0.45 -0.42 28.82
N TYR A 411 1.55 0.10 29.33
CA TYR A 411 2.69 0.61 28.56
C TYR A 411 4.00 0.02 29.12
N ASN A 412 5.09 0.11 28.35
CA ASN A 412 6.40 -0.44 28.68
C ASN A 412 6.45 -1.97 28.84
N GLU A 413 5.51 -2.72 28.24
CA GLU A 413 5.47 -4.19 28.31
C GLU A 413 6.65 -4.85 27.59
N THR A 414 7.38 -4.10 26.75
CA THR A 414 8.64 -4.53 26.17
C THR A 414 9.78 -4.60 27.19
N ASN A 415 9.62 -3.94 28.35
CA ASN A 415 10.57 -4.07 29.46
C ASN A 415 10.38 -5.41 30.17
N PRO A 416 11.39 -6.32 30.16
CA PRO A 416 11.28 -7.63 30.79
C PRO A 416 10.92 -7.56 32.28
N ALA A 417 11.42 -6.56 33.01
CA ALA A 417 11.16 -6.38 34.43
C ALA A 417 9.69 -6.07 34.75
N LYS A 418 8.91 -5.58 33.80
CA LYS A 418 7.47 -5.36 33.93
C LYS A 418 6.67 -6.51 33.32
N ARG A 419 7.08 -6.97 32.13
CA ARG A 419 6.40 -8.05 31.39
C ARG A 419 6.34 -9.36 32.14
N ASP A 420 7.41 -9.73 32.85
CA ASP A 420 7.59 -11.05 33.45
C ASP A 420 7.02 -11.12 34.89
N ARG A 421 6.28 -10.09 35.33
CA ARG A 421 5.57 -10.00 36.61
C ARG A 421 4.10 -10.34 36.45
#